data_c5ef24bd535391bf97472fe4a5b83242
#
_entry.id   c5ef24bd535391bf97472fe4a5b83242
#
_cell.length_a   1.000
_cell.length_b   1.000
_cell.length_c   1.000
_cell.angle_alpha   90.00
_cell.angle_beta   90.00
_cell.angle_gamma   90.00
#
_symmetry.space_group_name_H-M   'P 1'
#
loop_
_entity.id
_entity.type
_entity.pdbx_description
1 polymer ?
#
loop_
_entity_poly.entity_id
_entity_poly.type
_entity_poly.pdbx_seq_one_letter_code
_entity_poly.pdbx_strand_id
1 'polypeptide(L)'
;MKEQLENIYNSAKSDIEKAQSISDIDEIRLKYLSRKGEFNSIKKGLKDLSDEDKRVVGALANQITQDLEGLLREKHEVFYRKELNEKLQKDRIDITLNGKFIPQGKVHPLTSTTNEIVTIFQNLGFSVVSPELSPEVETEYYNFDMLNVPKDHPARDVQDTFYVKDMSGVVLRSQTSGAQIHVMENQKPPIKVISPGRVYRNENINARKNNFFHQIEGLYVDKDITFGDLKGVLNEFIRLYFGAS
;
A
#
# COMPACT_ATOMS: atom_id res chain seq x y z
N MET A 1 -15.62 -12.95 67.75
CA MET A 1 -15.75 -12.47 66.35
C MET A 1 -14.73 -11.38 66.01
N LYS A 2 -14.56 -10.30 66.80
CA LYS A 2 -13.53 -9.26 66.48
C LYS A 2 -12.14 -9.87 66.40
N GLU A 3 -11.70 -10.63 67.38
CA GLU A 3 -10.43 -11.33 67.35
C GLU A 3 -10.28 -12.28 66.15
N GLN A 4 -11.34 -12.94 65.72
CA GLN A 4 -11.27 -13.82 64.55
C GLN A 4 -11.06 -13.06 63.26
N LEU A 5 -11.70 -11.87 63.09
CA LEU A 5 -11.51 -11.01 61.95
C LEU A 5 -10.08 -10.43 61.87
N GLU A 6 -9.56 -10.02 63.06
CA GLU A 6 -8.16 -9.52 63.17
C GLU A 6 -7.13 -10.64 62.89
N ASN A 7 -7.39 -11.85 63.37
CA ASN A 7 -6.51 -13.00 63.11
C ASN A 7 -6.49 -13.35 61.59
N ILE A 8 -7.66 -13.36 60.91
CA ILE A 8 -7.71 -13.60 59.50
C ILE A 8 -7.04 -12.46 58.70
N TYR A 9 -7.24 -11.21 59.15
CA TYR A 9 -6.57 -10.06 58.55
C TYR A 9 -5.05 -10.18 58.60
N ASN A 10 -4.50 -10.51 59.79
CA ASN A 10 -3.09 -10.68 60.00
C ASN A 10 -2.51 -11.86 59.17
N SER A 11 -3.27 -12.97 59.09
CA SER A 11 -2.89 -14.13 58.29
C SER A 11 -2.92 -13.77 56.78
N ALA A 12 -3.91 -13.07 56.29
CA ALA A 12 -4.02 -12.62 54.90
C ALA A 12 -2.88 -11.64 54.54
N LYS A 13 -2.56 -10.71 55.49
CA LYS A 13 -1.46 -9.77 55.30
C LYS A 13 -0.10 -10.49 55.22
N SER A 14 0.12 -11.47 56.08
CA SER A 14 1.35 -12.30 56.02
C SER A 14 1.42 -13.11 54.73
N ASP A 15 0.32 -13.67 54.24
CA ASP A 15 0.29 -14.40 52.98
C ASP A 15 0.58 -13.46 51.78
N ILE A 16 0.01 -12.24 51.77
CA ILE A 16 0.29 -11.20 50.75
C ILE A 16 1.75 -10.79 50.76
N GLU A 17 2.35 -10.64 51.93
CA GLU A 17 3.77 -10.31 52.06
C GLU A 17 4.71 -11.40 51.48
N LYS A 18 4.33 -12.67 51.64
CA LYS A 18 5.06 -13.85 51.16
C LYS A 18 4.84 -14.16 49.67
N ALA A 19 3.81 -13.60 49.07
CA ALA A 19 3.49 -13.82 47.65
C ALA A 19 4.66 -13.43 46.76
N GLN A 20 4.97 -14.27 45.76
CA GLN A 20 6.10 -14.09 44.83
C GLN A 20 5.63 -13.91 43.38
N SER A 21 4.37 -14.16 43.07
CA SER A 21 3.78 -14.09 41.70
C SER A 21 2.40 -13.50 41.73
N ILE A 22 1.91 -13.12 40.52
CA ILE A 22 0.50 -12.70 40.30
C ILE A 22 -0.45 -13.83 40.66
N SER A 23 -0.09 -15.09 40.31
CA SER A 23 -0.89 -16.27 40.64
C SER A 23 -1.09 -16.43 42.14
N ASP A 24 -0.06 -16.20 42.94
CA ASP A 24 -0.16 -16.26 44.39
C ASP A 24 -1.13 -15.20 44.92
N ILE A 25 -1.10 -14.00 44.40
CA ILE A 25 -2.01 -12.91 44.75
C ILE A 25 -3.47 -13.28 44.43
N ASP A 26 -3.70 -13.88 43.27
CA ASP A 26 -5.04 -14.33 42.88
C ASP A 26 -5.54 -15.48 43.75
N GLU A 27 -4.67 -16.42 44.10
CA GLU A 27 -5.03 -17.51 45.05
C GLU A 27 -5.38 -16.95 46.45
N ILE A 28 -4.56 -16.02 46.96
CA ILE A 28 -4.84 -15.35 48.25
C ILE A 28 -6.17 -14.61 48.19
N ARG A 29 -6.43 -13.89 47.10
CA ARG A 29 -7.71 -13.21 46.90
C ARG A 29 -8.89 -14.18 46.92
N LEU A 30 -8.76 -15.34 46.23
CA LEU A 30 -9.80 -16.39 46.24
C LEU A 30 -9.99 -17.00 47.62
N LYS A 31 -8.91 -17.28 48.36
CA LYS A 31 -8.92 -17.87 49.69
C LYS A 31 -9.66 -16.98 50.69
N TYR A 32 -9.36 -15.69 50.73
CA TYR A 32 -9.89 -14.79 51.76
C TYR A 32 -11.15 -14.03 51.34
N LEU A 33 -11.21 -13.51 50.10
CA LEU A 33 -12.24 -12.56 49.66
C LEU A 33 -13.32 -13.16 48.74
N SER A 34 -13.19 -14.42 48.30
CA SER A 34 -14.22 -15.06 47.47
C SER A 34 -15.54 -15.26 48.20
N ARG A 35 -16.60 -15.56 47.45
CA ARG A 35 -17.94 -15.85 48.05
C ARG A 35 -17.93 -16.99 49.09
N LYS A 36 -16.98 -17.94 48.94
CA LYS A 36 -16.74 -19.07 49.88
C LYS A 36 -15.51 -18.85 50.75
N GLY A 37 -14.84 -17.69 50.62
CA GLY A 37 -13.62 -17.36 51.36
C GLY A 37 -13.88 -17.21 52.87
N GLU A 38 -12.75 -17.34 53.61
CA GLU A 38 -12.74 -17.33 55.08
C GLU A 38 -13.42 -16.08 55.64
N PHE A 39 -13.19 -14.92 55.00
CA PHE A 39 -13.74 -13.65 55.43
C PHE A 39 -15.29 -13.58 55.28
N ASN A 40 -15.79 -14.07 54.15
CA ASN A 40 -17.24 -14.11 53.91
C ASN A 40 -17.98 -15.17 54.74
N SER A 41 -17.25 -16.21 55.15
CA SER A 41 -17.80 -17.23 56.09
C SER A 41 -18.11 -16.62 57.47
N ILE A 42 -17.21 -15.73 57.96
CA ILE A 42 -17.46 -15.02 59.24
C ILE A 42 -18.56 -13.96 59.07
N LYS A 43 -18.63 -13.26 57.94
CA LYS A 43 -19.73 -12.30 57.67
C LYS A 43 -21.12 -12.95 57.73
N LYS A 44 -21.24 -14.23 57.35
CA LYS A 44 -22.54 -14.96 57.47
C LYS A 44 -22.95 -15.20 58.91
N GLY A 45 -22.00 -15.39 59.86
CA GLY A 45 -22.26 -15.52 61.27
C GLY A 45 -22.67 -14.21 61.98
N LEU A 46 -22.60 -13.05 61.31
CA LEU A 46 -23.08 -11.78 61.84
C LEU A 46 -24.62 -11.73 62.02
N LYS A 47 -25.34 -12.66 61.43
CA LYS A 47 -26.81 -12.70 61.51
C LYS A 47 -27.31 -12.98 62.92
N ASP A 48 -26.50 -13.62 63.76
CA ASP A 48 -26.86 -14.11 65.09
C ASP A 48 -26.49 -13.17 66.27
N LEU A 49 -25.93 -11.94 65.91
CA LEU A 49 -25.52 -10.94 66.89
C LEU A 49 -26.58 -9.89 67.21
N SER A 50 -26.40 -9.14 68.33
CA SER A 50 -27.22 -7.96 68.66
C SER A 50 -27.07 -6.83 67.62
N ASP A 51 -28.09 -5.95 67.50
CA ASP A 51 -28.05 -4.92 66.41
C ASP A 51 -26.91 -3.87 66.59
N GLU A 52 -26.46 -3.62 67.79
CA GLU A 52 -25.34 -2.75 68.11
C GLU A 52 -24.01 -3.41 67.69
N ASP A 53 -23.84 -4.69 68.04
CA ASP A 53 -22.64 -5.46 67.65
C ASP A 53 -22.54 -5.67 66.15
N LYS A 54 -23.67 -5.85 65.44
CA LYS A 54 -23.73 -5.95 64.00
C LYS A 54 -23.15 -4.72 63.30
N ARG A 55 -23.48 -3.52 63.80
CA ARG A 55 -22.97 -2.26 63.23
C ARG A 55 -21.44 -2.13 63.39
N VAL A 56 -20.93 -2.41 64.59
CA VAL A 56 -19.51 -2.27 64.91
C VAL A 56 -18.65 -3.32 64.17
N VAL A 57 -19.07 -4.59 64.21
CA VAL A 57 -18.36 -5.68 63.53
C VAL A 57 -18.49 -5.58 62.00
N GLY A 58 -19.64 -5.12 61.50
CA GLY A 58 -19.87 -4.88 60.07
C GLY A 58 -19.00 -3.75 59.52
N ALA A 59 -18.85 -2.64 60.26
CA ALA A 59 -17.96 -1.54 59.89
C ALA A 59 -16.49 -1.99 59.83
N LEU A 60 -16.06 -2.71 60.88
CA LEU A 60 -14.69 -3.27 60.95
C LEU A 60 -14.43 -4.25 59.77
N ALA A 61 -15.39 -5.14 59.48
CA ALA A 61 -15.26 -6.10 58.38
C ALA A 61 -15.17 -5.42 57.02
N ASN A 62 -15.91 -4.31 56.83
CA ASN A 62 -15.80 -3.55 55.57
C ASN A 62 -14.47 -2.83 55.44
N GLN A 63 -13.98 -2.23 56.53
CA GLN A 63 -12.67 -1.58 56.54
C GLN A 63 -11.56 -2.58 56.24
N ILE A 64 -11.54 -3.73 56.90
CA ILE A 64 -10.56 -4.81 56.65
C ILE A 64 -10.63 -5.29 55.19
N THR A 65 -11.85 -5.40 54.63
CA THR A 65 -12.00 -5.81 53.22
C THR A 65 -11.35 -4.79 52.26
N GLN A 66 -11.60 -3.48 52.50
CA GLN A 66 -11.01 -2.43 51.71
C GLN A 66 -9.47 -2.39 51.82
N ASP A 67 -8.94 -2.55 53.03
CA ASP A 67 -7.50 -2.57 53.28
C ASP A 67 -6.86 -3.78 52.60
N LEU A 68 -7.45 -4.98 52.67
CA LEU A 68 -6.95 -6.17 51.98
C LEU A 68 -7.02 -6.04 50.48
N GLU A 69 -8.09 -5.50 49.92
CA GLU A 69 -8.20 -5.23 48.49
C GLU A 69 -7.15 -4.21 48.00
N GLY A 70 -6.89 -3.20 48.82
CA GLY A 70 -5.81 -2.22 48.58
C GLY A 70 -4.45 -2.88 48.50
N LEU A 71 -4.11 -3.68 49.53
CA LEU A 71 -2.82 -4.39 49.60
C LEU A 71 -2.63 -5.38 48.43
N LEU A 72 -3.68 -6.15 48.12
CA LEU A 72 -3.67 -7.09 46.99
C LEU A 72 -3.46 -6.37 45.68
N ARG A 73 -4.13 -5.22 45.46
CA ARG A 73 -3.96 -4.41 44.23
C ARG A 73 -2.56 -3.82 44.09
N GLU A 74 -2.02 -3.29 45.19
CA GLU A 74 -0.64 -2.75 45.19
C GLU A 74 0.38 -3.83 44.83
N LYS A 75 0.31 -4.99 45.46
CA LYS A 75 1.22 -6.11 45.20
C LYS A 75 1.04 -6.66 43.78
N HIS A 76 -0.19 -6.80 43.30
CA HIS A 76 -0.46 -7.21 41.93
C HIS A 76 0.17 -6.23 40.92
N GLU A 77 0.04 -4.93 41.14
CA GLU A 77 0.62 -3.93 40.26
C GLU A 77 2.17 -4.00 40.24
N VAL A 78 2.80 -4.25 41.37
CA VAL A 78 4.28 -4.43 41.45
C VAL A 78 4.72 -5.65 40.62
N PHE A 79 4.04 -6.79 40.77
CA PHE A 79 4.38 -7.99 39.99
C PHE A 79 4.06 -7.82 38.52
N TYR A 80 2.94 -7.21 38.17
CA TYR A 80 2.57 -6.92 36.77
C TYR A 80 3.61 -6.02 36.09
N ARG A 81 4.07 -4.96 36.76
CA ARG A 81 5.13 -4.09 36.24
C ARG A 81 6.45 -4.84 36.06
N LYS A 82 6.78 -5.74 36.98
CA LYS A 82 7.98 -6.56 36.86
C LYS A 82 7.91 -7.49 35.65
N GLU A 83 6.81 -8.25 35.50
CA GLU A 83 6.62 -9.13 34.35
C GLU A 83 6.59 -8.35 33.02
N LEU A 84 5.93 -7.19 33.00
CA LEU A 84 5.92 -6.32 31.83
C LEU A 84 7.32 -5.86 31.45
N ASN A 85 8.13 -5.43 32.42
CA ASN A 85 9.49 -4.99 32.17
C ASN A 85 10.37 -6.14 31.69
N GLU A 86 10.25 -7.33 32.24
CA GLU A 86 10.97 -8.53 31.79
C GLU A 86 10.59 -8.87 30.34
N LYS A 87 9.29 -8.79 30.00
CA LYS A 87 8.82 -8.99 28.63
C LYS A 87 9.36 -7.94 27.68
N LEU A 88 9.31 -6.67 28.05
CA LEU A 88 9.83 -5.56 27.24
C LEU A 88 11.34 -5.69 27.00
N GLN A 89 12.09 -6.20 28.00
CA GLN A 89 13.54 -6.45 27.83
C GLN A 89 13.80 -7.62 26.87
N LYS A 90 13.01 -8.68 26.92
CA LYS A 90 13.13 -9.83 26.00
C LYS A 90 12.74 -9.46 24.57
N ASP A 91 11.71 -8.64 24.41
CA ASP A 91 11.19 -8.21 23.11
C ASP A 91 11.96 -7.00 22.53
N ARG A 92 13.04 -6.57 23.21
CA ARG A 92 13.86 -5.45 22.74
C ARG A 92 14.52 -5.77 21.41
N ILE A 93 14.14 -5.03 20.38
CA ILE A 93 14.75 -5.11 19.06
C ILE A 93 15.90 -4.11 18.98
N ASP A 94 17.04 -4.54 18.48
CA ASP A 94 18.15 -3.66 18.18
C ASP A 94 17.86 -2.87 16.90
N ILE A 95 17.43 -1.62 17.07
CA ILE A 95 17.12 -0.71 15.97
C ILE A 95 18.38 -0.13 15.30
N THR A 96 19.58 -0.39 15.81
CA THR A 96 20.82 0.05 15.18
C THR A 96 21.28 -0.90 14.07
N LEU A 97 20.71 -2.11 14.00
CA LEU A 97 20.96 -3.04 12.91
C LEU A 97 20.29 -2.52 11.63
N ASN A 98 21.08 -2.49 10.57
CA ASN A 98 20.54 -2.14 9.25
C ASN A 98 19.45 -3.12 8.84
N GLY A 99 18.30 -2.61 8.35
CA GLY A 99 17.27 -3.42 7.73
C GLY A 99 17.80 -4.19 6.52
N LYS A 100 17.09 -5.24 6.09
CA LYS A 100 17.42 -5.92 4.84
C LYS A 100 17.35 -4.92 3.68
N PHE A 101 18.47 -4.78 2.97
CA PHE A 101 18.48 -4.02 1.71
C PHE A 101 17.56 -4.75 0.71
N ILE A 102 16.45 -4.11 0.36
CA ILE A 102 15.59 -4.56 -0.74
C ILE A 102 16.08 -3.82 -1.98
N PRO A 103 16.70 -4.52 -2.95
CA PRO A 103 17.15 -3.86 -4.18
C PRO A 103 15.93 -3.29 -4.90
N GLN A 104 15.95 -1.99 -5.14
CA GLN A 104 14.93 -1.35 -5.97
C GLN A 104 15.13 -1.78 -7.42
N GLY A 105 14.04 -2.20 -8.07
CA GLY A 105 14.05 -2.44 -9.51
C GLY A 105 14.43 -1.16 -10.28
N LYS A 106 14.98 -1.34 -11.48
CA LYS A 106 15.31 -0.23 -12.38
C LYS A 106 14.37 -0.25 -13.58
N VAL A 107 13.97 0.91 -14.03
CA VAL A 107 13.20 1.07 -15.26
C VAL A 107 14.10 0.81 -16.46
N HIS A 108 13.58 0.10 -17.48
CA HIS A 108 14.32 -0.14 -18.72
C HIS A 108 14.65 1.20 -19.42
N PRO A 109 15.84 1.39 -20.00
CA PRO A 109 16.21 2.65 -20.65
C PRO A 109 15.19 3.17 -21.68
N LEU A 110 14.64 2.31 -22.54
CA LEU A 110 13.60 2.70 -23.49
C LEU A 110 12.34 3.25 -22.79
N THR A 111 11.92 2.63 -21.70
CA THR A 111 10.75 3.12 -20.93
C THR A 111 11.06 4.47 -20.29
N SER A 112 12.26 4.62 -19.73
CA SER A 112 12.70 5.90 -19.15
C SER A 112 12.70 7.01 -20.20
N THR A 113 13.31 6.76 -21.37
CA THR A 113 13.35 7.69 -22.49
C THR A 113 11.95 8.05 -23.00
N THR A 114 11.08 7.03 -23.16
CA THR A 114 9.69 7.28 -23.59
C THR A 114 8.95 8.17 -22.59
N ASN A 115 9.08 7.89 -21.30
CA ASN A 115 8.42 8.69 -20.25
C ASN A 115 8.94 10.13 -20.23
N GLU A 116 10.23 10.34 -20.44
CA GLU A 116 10.83 11.67 -20.50
C GLU A 116 10.29 12.46 -21.71
N ILE A 117 10.28 11.86 -22.91
CA ILE A 117 9.72 12.47 -24.12
C ILE A 117 8.22 12.79 -23.93
N VAL A 118 7.45 11.85 -23.39
CA VAL A 118 6.02 12.04 -23.08
C VAL A 118 5.83 13.23 -22.14
N THR A 119 6.63 13.32 -21.09
CA THR A 119 6.55 14.43 -20.12
C THR A 119 6.82 15.78 -20.76
N ILE A 120 7.82 15.84 -21.65
CA ILE A 120 8.13 17.08 -22.41
C ILE A 120 6.93 17.49 -23.26
N PHE A 121 6.37 16.58 -24.05
CA PHE A 121 5.23 16.90 -24.90
C PHE A 121 3.95 17.26 -24.11
N GLN A 122 3.72 16.61 -22.95
CA GLN A 122 2.63 17.00 -22.08
C GLN A 122 2.79 18.43 -21.56
N ASN A 123 4.02 18.84 -21.20
CA ASN A 123 4.33 20.21 -20.82
C ASN A 123 4.17 21.21 -21.98
N LEU A 124 4.32 20.76 -23.23
CA LEU A 124 4.01 21.54 -24.44
C LEU A 124 2.51 21.54 -24.79
N GLY A 125 1.66 20.93 -23.97
CA GLY A 125 0.21 20.90 -24.13
C GLY A 125 -0.33 19.77 -25.01
N PHE A 126 0.45 18.72 -25.27
CA PHE A 126 -0.02 17.52 -25.95
C PHE A 126 -0.64 16.53 -24.95
N SER A 127 -1.71 15.87 -25.33
CA SER A 127 -2.26 14.73 -24.62
C SER A 127 -1.68 13.42 -25.18
N VAL A 128 -1.61 12.38 -24.37
CA VAL A 128 -1.19 11.05 -24.83
C VAL A 128 -2.43 10.29 -25.31
N VAL A 129 -2.34 9.69 -26.51
CA VAL A 129 -3.41 8.84 -27.04
C VAL A 129 -3.57 7.61 -26.18
N SER A 130 -4.83 7.27 -25.85
CA SER A 130 -5.12 6.06 -25.07
C SER A 130 -4.76 4.78 -25.84
N PRO A 131 -4.41 3.68 -25.14
CA PRO A 131 -4.06 2.42 -25.80
C PRO A 131 -5.14 1.87 -26.74
N GLU A 132 -6.42 2.13 -26.45
CA GLU A 132 -7.56 1.67 -27.24
C GLU A 132 -7.61 2.35 -28.63
N LEU A 133 -7.10 3.59 -28.72
CA LEU A 133 -7.00 4.35 -29.97
C LEU A 133 -5.62 4.18 -30.63
N SER A 134 -4.74 3.35 -30.08
CA SER A 134 -3.41 3.08 -30.59
C SER A 134 -3.04 1.60 -30.43
N PRO A 135 -3.82 0.65 -30.97
CA PRO A 135 -3.59 -0.77 -30.80
C PRO A 135 -2.33 -1.23 -31.57
N GLU A 136 -1.60 -2.23 -31.05
CA GLU A 136 -0.45 -2.85 -31.75
C GLU A 136 -0.89 -3.81 -32.86
N VAL A 137 -2.03 -4.45 -32.70
CA VAL A 137 -2.68 -5.28 -33.74
C VAL A 137 -3.73 -4.43 -34.41
N GLU A 138 -3.57 -4.17 -35.69
CA GLU A 138 -4.38 -3.20 -36.42
C GLU A 138 -4.92 -3.81 -37.72
N THR A 139 -5.91 -3.18 -38.31
CA THR A 139 -6.41 -3.55 -39.65
C THR A 139 -5.59 -2.84 -40.74
N GLU A 140 -5.53 -3.43 -41.94
CA GLU A 140 -4.93 -2.77 -43.09
C GLU A 140 -5.62 -1.43 -43.40
N TYR A 141 -6.90 -1.29 -43.07
CA TYR A 141 -7.63 -0.05 -43.22
C TYR A 141 -7.00 1.12 -42.48
N TYR A 142 -6.71 0.98 -41.19
CA TYR A 142 -6.05 2.02 -40.37
C TYR A 142 -4.56 2.09 -40.57
N ASN A 143 -3.92 0.95 -40.85
CA ASN A 143 -2.48 0.93 -41.03
C ASN A 143 -2.01 1.45 -42.38
N PHE A 144 -2.89 1.39 -43.41
CA PHE A 144 -2.55 1.73 -44.78
C PHE A 144 -3.62 2.58 -45.51
N ASP A 145 -4.88 2.10 -45.63
CA ASP A 145 -5.87 2.70 -46.52
C ASP A 145 -6.17 4.13 -46.11
N MET A 146 -6.44 4.40 -44.85
CA MET A 146 -6.73 5.74 -44.34
C MET A 146 -5.51 6.68 -44.33
N LEU A 147 -4.30 6.13 -44.48
CA LEU A 147 -3.07 6.90 -44.63
C LEU A 147 -2.69 7.11 -46.11
N ASN A 148 -3.59 6.81 -47.06
CA ASN A 148 -3.36 6.92 -48.48
C ASN A 148 -2.15 6.09 -48.99
N VAL A 149 -1.82 4.98 -48.37
CA VAL A 149 -0.82 4.05 -48.87
C VAL A 149 -1.47 3.19 -49.98
N PRO A 150 -1.01 3.25 -51.25
CA PRO A 150 -1.60 2.48 -52.35
C PRO A 150 -1.57 0.97 -52.14
N LYS A 151 -2.45 0.21 -52.77
CA LYS A 151 -2.51 -1.26 -52.59
C LYS A 151 -1.29 -1.99 -53.13
N ASP A 152 -0.64 -1.43 -54.11
CA ASP A 152 0.60 -1.93 -54.76
C ASP A 152 1.88 -1.39 -54.10
N HIS A 153 1.74 -0.67 -52.98
CA HIS A 153 2.90 -0.12 -52.28
C HIS A 153 3.74 -1.24 -51.64
N PRO A 154 5.08 -1.25 -51.78
CA PRO A 154 5.94 -2.29 -51.23
C PRO A 154 5.80 -2.52 -49.74
N ALA A 155 5.48 -1.49 -48.95
CA ALA A 155 5.25 -1.61 -47.50
C ALA A 155 4.09 -2.55 -47.11
N ARG A 156 3.21 -2.89 -48.06
CA ARG A 156 2.13 -3.86 -47.86
C ARG A 156 2.56 -5.31 -48.14
N ASP A 157 3.75 -5.52 -48.68
CA ASP A 157 4.27 -6.85 -48.89
C ASP A 157 4.49 -7.60 -47.58
N VAL A 158 4.26 -8.89 -47.58
CA VAL A 158 4.52 -9.78 -46.44
C VAL A 158 6.01 -9.84 -46.05
N GLN A 159 6.90 -9.38 -46.93
CA GLN A 159 8.29 -9.23 -46.63
C GLN A 159 8.62 -8.02 -45.75
N ASP A 160 7.74 -6.99 -45.74
CA ASP A 160 7.93 -5.75 -44.99
C ASP A 160 6.95 -5.62 -43.80
N THR A 161 5.79 -6.27 -43.88
CA THR A 161 4.73 -6.19 -42.83
C THR A 161 4.38 -7.56 -42.27
N PHE A 162 4.20 -7.62 -40.96
CA PHE A 162 3.71 -8.83 -40.29
C PHE A 162 2.19 -8.92 -40.37
N TYR A 163 1.68 -9.90 -41.10
CA TYR A 163 0.28 -10.26 -41.15
C TYR A 163 -0.05 -11.29 -40.07
N VAL A 164 -1.21 -11.14 -39.43
CA VAL A 164 -1.67 -12.11 -38.42
C VAL A 164 -2.20 -13.34 -39.13
N LYS A 165 -1.67 -14.52 -38.77
CA LYS A 165 -2.11 -15.79 -39.36
C LYS A 165 -3.60 -16.05 -39.11
N ASP A 166 -4.27 -16.54 -40.15
CA ASP A 166 -5.70 -16.90 -40.13
C ASP A 166 -6.68 -15.71 -39.89
N MET A 167 -6.18 -14.46 -39.96
CA MET A 167 -6.97 -13.23 -39.87
C MET A 167 -6.70 -12.33 -41.06
N SER A 168 -7.58 -12.38 -42.09
CA SER A 168 -7.42 -11.59 -43.31
C SER A 168 -7.45 -10.09 -43.00
N GLY A 169 -6.51 -9.31 -43.56
CA GLY A 169 -6.46 -7.87 -43.41
C GLY A 169 -6.08 -7.35 -42.02
N VAL A 170 -5.52 -8.22 -41.18
CA VAL A 170 -5.00 -7.84 -39.84
C VAL A 170 -3.49 -7.94 -39.82
N VAL A 171 -2.85 -6.88 -39.28
CA VAL A 171 -1.40 -6.71 -39.28
C VAL A 171 -0.90 -6.31 -37.89
N LEU A 172 0.38 -6.52 -37.64
CA LEU A 172 1.10 -5.76 -36.61
C LEU A 172 1.42 -4.39 -37.21
N ARG A 173 1.04 -3.32 -36.52
CA ARG A 173 1.20 -1.95 -37.04
C ARG A 173 2.65 -1.65 -37.41
N SER A 174 2.86 -1.10 -38.59
CA SER A 174 4.17 -0.71 -39.09
C SER A 174 4.58 0.71 -38.66
N GLN A 175 3.64 1.49 -38.15
CA GLN A 175 3.78 2.85 -37.61
C GLN A 175 2.68 3.15 -36.58
N THR A 176 2.87 4.21 -35.78
CA THR A 176 1.83 4.68 -34.84
C THR A 176 0.82 5.63 -35.48
N SER A 177 0.96 5.91 -36.78
CA SER A 177 0.11 6.86 -37.55
C SER A 177 -1.38 6.48 -37.60
N GLY A 178 -1.71 5.19 -37.47
CA GLY A 178 -3.12 4.74 -37.39
C GLY A 178 -3.87 5.40 -36.22
N ALA A 179 -3.18 5.69 -35.12
CA ALA A 179 -3.74 6.41 -33.98
C ALA A 179 -4.29 7.80 -34.36
N GLN A 180 -3.73 8.48 -35.34
CA GLN A 180 -4.21 9.79 -35.82
C GLN A 180 -5.63 9.66 -36.38
N ILE A 181 -5.90 8.59 -37.11
CA ILE A 181 -7.21 8.32 -37.71
C ILE A 181 -8.23 8.03 -36.61
N HIS A 182 -7.90 7.12 -35.71
CA HIS A 182 -8.77 6.81 -34.57
C HIS A 182 -9.11 8.06 -33.74
N VAL A 183 -8.13 8.95 -33.52
CA VAL A 183 -8.35 10.20 -32.79
C VAL A 183 -9.28 11.12 -33.57
N MET A 184 -9.05 11.33 -34.88
CA MET A 184 -9.85 12.23 -35.72
C MET A 184 -11.27 11.72 -35.94
N GLU A 185 -11.51 10.42 -35.92
CA GLU A 185 -12.85 9.85 -35.97
C GLU A 185 -13.65 10.06 -34.68
N ASN A 186 -12.96 10.14 -33.52
CA ASN A 186 -13.59 10.22 -32.21
C ASN A 186 -13.69 11.64 -31.64
N GLN A 187 -12.90 12.61 -32.15
CA GLN A 187 -12.94 13.99 -31.65
C GLN A 187 -12.76 15.02 -32.74
N LYS A 188 -13.33 16.21 -32.52
CA LYS A 188 -13.17 17.36 -33.42
C LYS A 188 -11.99 18.22 -32.99
N PRO A 189 -11.38 18.97 -33.94
CA PRO A 189 -10.38 19.98 -33.59
C PRO A 189 -10.88 21.00 -32.55
N PRO A 190 -10.00 21.52 -31.66
CA PRO A 190 -8.56 21.35 -31.71
C PRO A 190 -8.09 19.97 -31.22
N ILE A 191 -7.12 19.38 -31.91
CA ILE A 191 -6.50 18.11 -31.57
C ILE A 191 -5.01 18.37 -31.39
N LYS A 192 -4.46 17.96 -30.25
CA LYS A 192 -3.02 18.09 -29.95
C LYS A 192 -2.58 16.89 -29.14
N VAL A 193 -2.12 15.84 -29.81
CA VAL A 193 -1.86 14.53 -29.22
C VAL A 193 -0.52 13.96 -29.66
N ILE A 194 0.04 13.07 -28.81
CA ILE A 194 1.15 12.19 -29.16
C ILE A 194 0.74 10.73 -28.99
N SER A 195 1.26 9.87 -29.86
CA SER A 195 1.04 8.42 -29.84
C SER A 195 2.40 7.71 -29.70
N PRO A 196 2.86 7.44 -28.48
CA PRO A 196 4.02 6.59 -28.24
C PRO A 196 3.62 5.12 -28.40
N GLY A 197 4.48 4.31 -29.03
CA GLY A 197 4.19 2.88 -29.14
C GLY A 197 5.28 2.07 -29.82
N ARG A 198 5.14 0.76 -29.72
CA ARG A 198 5.96 -0.20 -30.43
C ARG A 198 5.39 -0.38 -31.83
N VAL A 199 6.27 -0.50 -32.82
CA VAL A 199 5.93 -0.73 -34.21
C VAL A 199 6.78 -1.87 -34.77
N TYR A 200 6.32 -2.49 -35.86
CA TYR A 200 6.85 -3.76 -36.35
C TYR A 200 7.13 -3.68 -37.83
N ARG A 201 8.28 -4.21 -38.24
CA ARG A 201 8.66 -4.35 -39.67
C ARG A 201 9.32 -5.70 -39.88
N ASN A 202 8.88 -6.43 -40.90
CA ASN A 202 9.42 -7.76 -41.21
C ASN A 202 10.78 -7.59 -41.97
N GLU A 203 11.77 -7.08 -41.28
CA GLU A 203 13.12 -6.90 -41.78
C GLU A 203 14.07 -7.98 -41.24
N ASN A 204 15.12 -8.26 -41.99
CA ASN A 204 16.19 -9.15 -41.52
C ASN A 204 16.88 -8.54 -40.30
N ILE A 205 16.86 -9.25 -39.18
CA ILE A 205 17.49 -8.82 -37.92
C ILE A 205 19.03 -8.83 -38.10
N ASN A 206 19.66 -7.75 -37.70
CA ASN A 206 21.11 -7.62 -37.66
C ASN A 206 21.53 -6.72 -36.48
N ALA A 207 22.83 -6.45 -36.34
CA ALA A 207 23.36 -5.62 -35.24
C ALA A 207 22.79 -4.19 -35.17
N ARG A 208 22.18 -3.68 -36.24
CA ARG A 208 21.64 -2.30 -36.32
C ARG A 208 20.14 -2.23 -36.55
N LYS A 209 19.48 -3.35 -36.88
CA LYS A 209 18.06 -3.41 -37.20
C LYS A 209 17.41 -4.56 -36.47
N ASN A 210 16.28 -4.25 -35.84
CA ASN A 210 15.39 -5.22 -35.24
C ASN A 210 14.04 -5.20 -35.98
N ASN A 211 13.26 -6.26 -35.86
CA ASN A 211 11.94 -6.37 -36.44
C ASN A 211 10.86 -5.59 -35.64
N PHE A 212 11.24 -4.97 -34.56
CA PHE A 212 10.42 -4.01 -33.82
C PHE A 212 11.25 -2.85 -33.29
N PHE A 213 10.64 -1.67 -33.17
CA PHE A 213 11.25 -0.49 -32.55
C PHE A 213 10.14 0.37 -31.91
N HIS A 214 10.52 1.44 -31.23
CA HIS A 214 9.58 2.36 -30.62
C HIS A 214 9.53 3.65 -31.43
N GLN A 215 8.31 4.16 -31.61
CA GLN A 215 8.03 5.39 -32.34
C GLN A 215 7.13 6.27 -31.49
N ILE A 216 7.31 7.59 -31.57
CA ILE A 216 6.40 8.57 -30.98
C ILE A 216 6.05 9.53 -32.10
N GLU A 217 4.77 9.56 -32.46
CA GLU A 217 4.23 10.50 -33.44
C GLU A 217 3.38 11.56 -32.75
N GLY A 218 3.35 12.77 -33.30
CA GLY A 218 2.51 13.85 -32.84
C GLY A 218 1.53 14.28 -33.93
N LEU A 219 0.31 14.62 -33.52
CA LEU A 219 -0.72 15.22 -34.35
C LEU A 219 -1.16 16.54 -33.71
N TYR A 220 -1.11 17.62 -34.50
CA TYR A 220 -1.66 18.90 -34.08
C TYR A 220 -2.57 19.45 -35.19
N VAL A 221 -3.85 19.58 -34.89
CA VAL A 221 -4.88 20.09 -35.79
C VAL A 221 -5.64 21.22 -35.10
N ASP A 222 -5.49 22.43 -35.61
CA ASP A 222 -6.20 23.60 -35.11
C ASP A 222 -6.30 24.65 -36.27
N LYS A 223 -7.00 25.75 -35.99
CA LYS A 223 -7.05 26.89 -36.91
C LYS A 223 -5.68 27.57 -36.99
N ASP A 224 -5.35 28.03 -38.19
CA ASP A 224 -4.16 28.84 -38.48
C ASP A 224 -2.83 28.18 -38.15
N ILE A 225 -2.79 26.82 -37.98
CA ILE A 225 -1.56 26.06 -37.78
C ILE A 225 -0.72 26.08 -39.06
N THR A 226 0.54 26.37 -38.91
CA THR A 226 1.51 26.55 -40.01
C THR A 226 2.69 25.61 -39.87
N PHE A 227 3.50 25.53 -40.91
CA PHE A 227 4.82 24.84 -40.86
C PHE A 227 5.75 25.45 -39.81
N GLY A 228 5.58 26.76 -39.53
CA GLY A 228 6.32 27.46 -38.49
C GLY A 228 6.04 26.85 -37.10
N ASP A 229 4.78 26.48 -36.83
CA ASP A 229 4.38 25.85 -35.56
C ASP A 229 4.99 24.47 -35.41
N LEU A 230 4.98 23.64 -36.45
CA LEU A 230 5.66 22.34 -36.44
C LEU A 230 7.13 22.51 -36.10
N LYS A 231 7.83 23.43 -36.78
CA LYS A 231 9.24 23.70 -36.57
C LYS A 231 9.50 24.23 -35.14
N GLY A 232 8.63 25.09 -34.64
CA GLY A 232 8.68 25.62 -33.27
C GLY A 232 8.58 24.53 -32.20
N VAL A 233 7.59 23.64 -32.32
CA VAL A 233 7.40 22.52 -31.40
C VAL A 233 8.61 21.58 -31.41
N LEU A 234 9.12 21.23 -32.60
CA LEU A 234 10.29 20.35 -32.71
C LEU A 234 11.57 20.99 -32.16
N ASN A 235 11.81 22.26 -32.42
CA ASN A 235 12.95 22.98 -31.85
C ASN A 235 12.88 23.03 -30.31
N GLU A 236 11.70 23.31 -29.75
CA GLU A 236 11.53 23.36 -28.32
C GLU A 236 11.70 21.98 -27.68
N PHE A 237 11.18 20.92 -28.31
CA PHE A 237 11.43 19.56 -27.88
C PHE A 237 12.94 19.23 -27.88
N ILE A 238 13.65 19.55 -28.97
CA ILE A 238 15.10 19.29 -29.06
C ILE A 238 15.87 20.03 -27.96
N ARG A 239 15.50 21.29 -27.71
CA ARG A 239 16.12 22.11 -26.67
C ARG A 239 15.90 21.52 -25.28
N LEU A 240 14.68 21.07 -25.00
CA LEU A 240 14.33 20.51 -23.69
C LEU A 240 14.91 19.12 -23.44
N TYR A 241 15.03 18.31 -24.51
CA TYR A 241 15.49 16.93 -24.40
C TYR A 241 17.02 16.81 -24.43
N PHE A 242 17.69 17.53 -25.34
CA PHE A 242 19.16 17.47 -25.54
C PHE A 242 19.91 18.61 -24.83
N GLY A 243 19.22 19.58 -24.30
CA GLY A 243 19.79 20.79 -23.75
C GLY A 243 20.01 21.87 -24.82
N ALA A 244 20.29 23.10 -24.38
CA ALA A 244 20.68 24.17 -25.30
C ALA A 244 22.10 23.89 -25.85
N SER A 245 22.23 23.74 -27.18
CA SER A 245 23.50 23.71 -27.88
C SER A 245 23.97 25.15 -28.14
#